data_b46b27f29127e2e8f1b8d26366f9ac61
#
_entry.id   b46b27f29127e2e8f1b8d26366f9ac61
#
_cell.length_a   1.000
_cell.length_b   1.000
_cell.length_c   1.000
_cell.angle_alpha   90.00
_cell.angle_beta   90.00
_cell.angle_gamma   90.00
#
_symmetry.space_group_name_H-M   'P 1'
#
loop_
_entity.id
_entity.type
_entity.pdbx_description
1 polymer ?
#
loop_
_entity_poly.entity_id
_entity_poly.type
_entity_poly.pdbx_seq_one_letter_code
_entity_poly.pdbx_strand_id
1 'polypeptide(L)'
;MSKADELRLLREAIKTFPDAVAIRSADGRLIACSDLYAGLNPSMRGDSAEYQSADGRWLRRTLRTLDDGGSVELIADITELRRAEQAARFLAYHDTLTGLPNRRLLDDRLRQAIRLAQRRDRMVATLLVRLDDFRQLNDTLGHGAGDALLREVAQRLAACVRKADTLARAGADEFAVVVCDLKDKADCRVVAEKLQQALAAEFRVGNRRLRLAASIGVSLFPADGGDGEALLRNADAAMYRAKELGRNQVRFFGR
;
A
#
# COMPACT_ATOMS: atom_id res chain seq x y z
N MET A 1 -6.02 33.42 -47.98
CA MET A 1 -5.12 32.28 -47.73
C MET A 1 -5.57 31.15 -48.64
N SER A 2 -4.68 30.55 -49.38
CA SER A 2 -5.10 29.44 -50.27
C SER A 2 -5.32 28.16 -49.44
N LYS A 3 -6.15 27.21 -49.93
CA LYS A 3 -6.37 25.92 -49.28
C LYS A 3 -5.06 25.16 -49.07
N ALA A 4 -4.06 25.40 -49.93
CA ALA A 4 -2.73 24.82 -49.80
C ALA A 4 -1.91 25.43 -48.65
N ASP A 5 -2.08 26.75 -48.39
CA ASP A 5 -1.41 27.44 -47.29
C ASP A 5 -2.00 27.00 -45.94
N GLU A 6 -3.32 26.78 -45.85
CA GLU A 6 -4.00 26.23 -44.66
C GLU A 6 -3.52 24.82 -44.31
N LEU A 7 -3.42 23.94 -45.32
CA LEU A 7 -2.90 22.59 -45.10
C LEU A 7 -1.43 22.57 -44.69
N ARG A 8 -0.62 23.47 -45.22
CA ARG A 8 0.78 23.62 -44.81
C ARG A 8 0.91 24.05 -43.34
N LEU A 9 0.17 25.09 -42.96
CA LEU A 9 0.13 25.56 -41.56
C LEU A 9 -0.33 24.48 -40.55
N LEU A 10 -1.38 23.73 -40.95
CA LEU A 10 -1.89 22.63 -40.13
C LEU A 10 -0.84 21.52 -39.95
N ARG A 11 -0.12 21.16 -41.01
CA ARG A 11 0.96 20.16 -40.93
C ARG A 11 2.12 20.63 -40.05
N GLU A 12 2.52 21.87 -40.13
CA GLU A 12 3.57 22.44 -39.30
C GLU A 12 3.12 22.48 -37.82
N ALA A 13 1.88 22.87 -37.53
CA ALA A 13 1.33 22.85 -36.19
C ALA A 13 1.29 21.45 -35.57
N ILE A 14 0.92 20.43 -36.36
CA ILE A 14 0.88 19.04 -35.91
C ILE A 14 2.29 18.50 -35.63
N LYS A 15 3.29 18.85 -36.43
CA LYS A 15 4.67 18.42 -36.21
C LYS A 15 5.21 18.84 -34.84
N THR A 16 4.89 20.06 -34.40
CA THR A 16 5.36 20.64 -33.14
C THR A 16 4.48 20.28 -31.94
N PHE A 17 3.47 19.44 -32.14
CA PHE A 17 2.57 19.07 -31.05
C PHE A 17 3.33 18.28 -29.97
N PRO A 18 3.10 18.58 -28.67
CA PRO A 18 3.86 17.97 -27.57
C PRO A 18 3.54 16.49 -27.36
N ASP A 19 2.39 16.02 -27.86
CA ASP A 19 2.00 14.62 -27.82
C ASP A 19 2.18 13.97 -29.20
N ALA A 20 2.18 12.63 -29.25
CA ALA A 20 2.22 11.90 -30.49
C ALA A 20 0.83 11.87 -31.13
N VAL A 21 0.66 12.60 -32.22
CA VAL A 21 -0.61 12.73 -32.95
C VAL A 21 -0.45 12.19 -34.37
N ALA A 22 -1.45 11.48 -34.87
CA ALA A 22 -1.58 11.12 -36.25
C ALA A 22 -3.00 11.34 -36.78
N ILE A 23 -3.10 11.85 -38.03
CA ILE A 23 -4.37 12.03 -38.71
C ILE A 23 -4.36 11.13 -39.94
N ARG A 24 -5.43 10.36 -40.15
CA ARG A 24 -5.61 9.46 -41.27
C ARG A 24 -6.92 9.78 -41.98
N SER A 25 -6.88 9.57 -43.32
CA SER A 25 -8.08 9.60 -44.16
C SER A 25 -8.96 8.36 -43.97
N ALA A 26 -10.17 8.36 -44.51
CA ALA A 26 -11.14 7.26 -44.41
C ALA A 26 -10.58 5.93 -44.94
N ASP A 27 -9.68 5.96 -45.94
CA ASP A 27 -8.97 4.81 -46.48
C ASP A 27 -7.75 4.37 -45.67
N GLY A 28 -7.52 5.02 -44.49
CA GLY A 28 -6.43 4.70 -43.54
C GLY A 28 -5.08 5.33 -43.89
N ARG A 29 -4.97 6.13 -44.95
CA ARG A 29 -3.72 6.80 -45.34
C ARG A 29 -3.35 7.89 -44.36
N LEU A 30 -2.09 7.94 -43.93
CA LEU A 30 -1.56 8.98 -43.07
C LEU A 30 -1.53 10.34 -43.81
N ILE A 31 -2.26 11.31 -43.29
CA ILE A 31 -2.33 12.67 -43.81
C ILE A 31 -1.25 13.56 -43.16
N ALA A 32 -1.12 13.49 -41.83
CA ALA A 32 -0.15 14.23 -41.04
C ALA A 32 0.15 13.50 -39.74
N CYS A 33 1.32 13.70 -39.18
CA CYS A 33 1.66 13.23 -37.85
C CYS A 33 2.69 14.17 -37.18
N SER A 34 2.75 14.12 -35.84
CA SER A 34 3.81 14.76 -35.08
C SER A 34 5.12 13.99 -35.19
N ASP A 35 6.24 14.66 -34.90
CA ASP A 35 7.56 14.03 -34.92
C ASP A 35 7.66 12.92 -33.86
N LEU A 36 6.99 13.09 -32.71
CA LEU A 36 6.90 12.05 -31.68
C LEU A 36 6.15 10.80 -32.15
N TYR A 37 5.07 10.96 -32.94
CA TYR A 37 4.32 9.82 -33.49
C TYR A 37 5.17 9.02 -34.47
N ALA A 38 5.97 9.68 -35.29
CA ALA A 38 6.82 9.00 -36.30
C ALA A 38 7.85 8.06 -35.66
N GLY A 39 8.25 8.34 -34.42
CA GLY A 39 9.16 7.47 -33.64
C GLY A 39 8.48 6.34 -32.88
N LEU A 40 7.14 6.29 -32.86
CA LEU A 40 6.37 5.24 -32.19
C LEU A 40 5.89 4.22 -33.22
N ASN A 41 5.90 2.93 -32.85
CA ASN A 41 5.30 1.86 -33.66
C ASN A 41 4.02 1.36 -32.94
N PRO A 42 2.87 2.03 -33.09
CA PRO A 42 1.65 1.67 -32.40
C PRO A 42 1.02 0.41 -33.03
N SER A 43 1.24 -0.73 -32.40
CA SER A 43 0.69 -2.02 -32.85
C SER A 43 -0.61 -2.44 -32.16
N MET A 44 -1.24 -1.55 -31.39
CA MET A 44 -2.41 -1.90 -30.58
C MET A 44 -3.76 -1.71 -31.31
N ARG A 45 -4.72 -2.59 -31.00
CA ARG A 45 -6.10 -2.54 -31.49
C ARG A 45 -7.03 -1.98 -30.40
N GLY A 46 -8.05 -1.21 -30.79
CA GLY A 46 -9.07 -0.64 -29.90
C GLY A 46 -9.02 0.89 -29.82
N ASP A 47 -10.15 1.51 -29.47
CA ASP A 47 -10.35 2.97 -29.53
C ASP A 47 -9.69 3.73 -28.38
N SER A 48 -9.44 3.07 -27.24
CA SER A 48 -8.68 3.60 -26.13
C SER A 48 -7.97 2.47 -25.40
N ALA A 49 -6.65 2.59 -25.23
CA ALA A 49 -5.86 1.61 -24.53
C ALA A 49 -4.68 2.27 -23.83
N GLU A 50 -4.35 1.75 -22.66
CA GLU A 50 -3.12 2.09 -21.95
C GLU A 50 -2.18 0.89 -22.01
N TYR A 51 -0.92 1.15 -22.31
CA TYR A 51 0.09 0.11 -22.45
C TYR A 51 1.47 0.61 -22.03
N GLN A 52 2.35 -0.32 -21.73
CA GLN A 52 3.74 0.00 -21.47
C GLN A 52 4.56 -0.20 -22.73
N SER A 53 5.29 0.83 -23.12
CA SER A 53 6.23 0.78 -24.27
C SER A 53 7.49 -0.02 -23.91
N ALA A 54 8.26 -0.40 -24.90
CA ALA A 54 9.48 -1.19 -24.73
C ALA A 54 10.55 -0.46 -23.87
N ASP A 55 10.54 0.86 -23.85
CA ASP A 55 11.41 1.70 -23.02
C ASP A 55 10.86 1.96 -21.61
N GLY A 56 9.73 1.31 -21.24
CA GLY A 56 9.15 1.35 -19.90
C GLY A 56 8.18 2.51 -19.64
N ARG A 57 7.91 3.39 -20.60
CA ARG A 57 6.92 4.46 -20.46
C ARG A 57 5.50 3.92 -20.53
N TRP A 58 4.59 4.54 -19.79
CA TRP A 58 3.16 4.31 -19.90
C TRP A 58 2.55 5.27 -20.91
N LEU A 59 1.95 4.71 -21.94
CA LEU A 59 1.33 5.46 -23.02
C LEU A 59 -0.18 5.19 -23.04
N ARG A 60 -0.96 6.26 -23.26
CA ARG A 60 -2.41 6.16 -23.47
C ARG A 60 -2.70 6.52 -24.93
N ARG A 61 -3.22 5.56 -25.67
CA ARG A 61 -3.71 5.74 -27.01
C ARG A 61 -5.20 6.09 -26.99
N THR A 62 -5.58 7.12 -27.71
CA THR A 62 -6.98 7.48 -27.97
C THR A 62 -7.19 7.61 -29.47
N LEU A 63 -8.18 6.94 -30.01
CA LEU A 63 -8.59 7.02 -31.41
C LEU A 63 -9.95 7.68 -31.50
N ARG A 64 -10.10 8.65 -32.40
CA ARG A 64 -11.36 9.35 -32.68
C ARG A 64 -11.62 9.25 -34.18
N THR A 65 -12.79 8.77 -34.56
CA THR A 65 -13.26 8.78 -35.94
C THR A 65 -13.87 10.14 -36.25
N LEU A 66 -13.55 10.68 -37.42
CA LEU A 66 -14.07 11.94 -37.93
C LEU A 66 -15.35 11.68 -38.76
N ASP A 67 -16.15 12.72 -38.99
CA ASP A 67 -17.41 12.63 -39.74
C ASP A 67 -17.24 12.19 -41.18
N ASP A 68 -16.07 12.44 -41.79
CA ASP A 68 -15.69 12.01 -43.15
C ASP A 68 -15.14 10.57 -43.19
N GLY A 69 -15.17 9.84 -42.09
CA GLY A 69 -14.62 8.50 -41.93
C GLY A 69 -13.11 8.45 -41.68
N GLY A 70 -12.43 9.59 -41.65
CA GLY A 70 -11.04 9.72 -41.21
C GLY A 70 -10.88 9.45 -39.73
N SER A 71 -9.66 9.50 -39.23
CA SER A 71 -9.38 9.31 -37.81
C SER A 71 -8.24 10.19 -37.29
N VAL A 72 -8.34 10.55 -36.02
CA VAL A 72 -7.28 11.18 -35.24
C VAL A 72 -6.85 10.23 -34.15
N GLU A 73 -5.60 9.91 -34.12
CA GLU A 73 -4.95 9.10 -33.09
C GLU A 73 -4.06 9.99 -32.24
N LEU A 74 -4.26 9.94 -30.94
CA LEU A 74 -3.45 10.63 -29.93
C LEU A 74 -2.77 9.60 -29.04
N ILE A 75 -1.47 9.72 -28.85
CA ILE A 75 -0.71 8.91 -27.88
C ILE A 75 -0.06 9.86 -26.89
N ALA A 76 -0.58 9.87 -25.68
CA ALA A 76 -0.06 10.69 -24.58
C ALA A 76 0.84 9.85 -23.65
N ASP A 77 1.96 10.41 -23.22
CA ASP A 77 2.80 9.83 -22.17
C ASP A 77 2.14 10.10 -20.81
N ILE A 78 1.66 9.04 -20.17
CA ILE A 78 1.00 9.09 -18.85
C ILE A 78 1.89 8.52 -17.73
N THR A 79 3.19 8.41 -17.96
CA THR A 79 4.12 7.81 -17.00
C THR A 79 4.12 8.55 -15.68
N GLU A 80 4.23 9.88 -15.71
CA GLU A 80 4.20 10.68 -14.49
C GLU A 80 2.83 10.64 -13.79
N LEU A 81 1.73 10.63 -14.54
CA LEU A 81 0.39 10.47 -13.98
C LEU A 81 0.27 9.12 -13.25
N ARG A 82 0.72 8.04 -13.88
CA ARG A 82 0.70 6.70 -13.27
C ARG A 82 1.57 6.59 -12.03
N ARG A 83 2.75 7.19 -12.04
CA ARG A 83 3.62 7.27 -10.87
C ARG A 83 2.97 8.05 -9.73
N ALA A 84 2.36 9.18 -10.03
CA ALA A 84 1.65 9.99 -9.04
C ALA A 84 0.44 9.24 -8.46
N GLU A 85 -0.36 8.58 -9.29
CA GLU A 85 -1.48 7.75 -8.83
C GLU A 85 -1.02 6.59 -7.94
N GLN A 86 0.05 5.89 -8.32
CA GLN A 86 0.62 4.80 -7.52
C GLN A 86 1.16 5.32 -6.19
N ALA A 87 1.89 6.43 -6.19
CA ALA A 87 2.39 7.06 -4.98
C ALA A 87 1.24 7.51 -4.07
N ALA A 88 0.22 8.18 -4.60
CA ALA A 88 -0.96 8.58 -3.85
C ALA A 88 -1.69 7.37 -3.24
N ARG A 89 -1.85 6.29 -4.00
CA ARG A 89 -2.45 5.04 -3.52
C ARG A 89 -1.61 4.40 -2.41
N PHE A 90 -0.29 4.39 -2.57
CA PHE A 90 0.61 3.87 -1.53
C PHE A 90 0.46 4.68 -0.24
N LEU A 91 0.53 6.02 -0.31
CA LEU A 91 0.36 6.92 0.84
C LEU A 91 -1.01 6.76 1.52
N ALA A 92 -2.07 6.49 0.75
CA ALA A 92 -3.41 6.30 1.29
C ALA A 92 -3.57 5.03 2.14
N TYR A 93 -2.73 4.00 1.92
CA TYR A 93 -2.88 2.67 2.52
C TYR A 93 -1.67 2.16 3.29
N HIS A 94 -0.53 2.87 3.24
CA HIS A 94 0.70 2.45 3.91
C HIS A 94 1.27 3.57 4.79
N ASP A 95 1.98 3.17 5.82
CA ASP A 95 2.80 4.05 6.66
C ASP A 95 4.11 4.37 5.94
N THR A 96 4.43 5.65 5.79
CA THR A 96 5.59 6.10 5.01
C THR A 96 6.94 5.80 5.66
N LEU A 97 6.96 5.65 7.00
CA LEU A 97 8.20 5.38 7.72
C LEU A 97 8.62 3.91 7.60
N THR A 98 7.66 3.00 7.74
CA THR A 98 7.91 1.56 7.85
C THR A 98 7.54 0.78 6.58
N GLY A 99 6.76 1.38 5.67
CA GLY A 99 6.21 0.71 4.49
C GLY A 99 5.09 -0.29 4.79
N LEU A 100 4.75 -0.50 6.05
CA LEU A 100 3.67 -1.41 6.46
C LEU A 100 2.29 -0.84 6.09
N PRO A 101 1.25 -1.68 5.99
CA PRO A 101 -0.12 -1.25 6.02
C PRO A 101 -0.38 -0.22 7.12
N ASN A 102 -1.10 0.85 6.79
CA ASN A 102 -1.56 1.83 7.78
C ASN A 102 -2.89 1.38 8.42
N ARG A 103 -3.44 2.19 9.32
CA ARG A 103 -4.71 1.92 10.01
C ARG A 103 -5.85 1.63 9.04
N ARG A 104 -5.94 2.37 7.94
CA ARG A 104 -7.01 2.20 6.95
C ARG A 104 -6.95 0.83 6.27
N LEU A 105 -5.77 0.39 5.85
CA LEU A 105 -5.58 -0.92 5.24
C LEU A 105 -5.77 -2.05 6.26
N LEU A 106 -5.34 -1.85 7.51
CA LEU A 106 -5.60 -2.77 8.62
C LEU A 106 -7.10 -3.04 8.78
N ASP A 107 -7.92 -1.97 8.87
CA ASP A 107 -9.37 -2.09 9.07
C ASP A 107 -10.05 -2.84 7.91
N ASP A 108 -9.60 -2.62 6.68
CA ASP A 108 -10.10 -3.34 5.51
C ASP A 108 -9.73 -4.83 5.54
N ARG A 109 -8.46 -5.14 5.84
CA ARG A 109 -7.96 -6.51 5.96
C ARG A 109 -8.64 -7.30 7.08
N LEU A 110 -8.85 -6.65 8.23
CA LEU A 110 -9.55 -7.27 9.36
C LEU A 110 -11.01 -7.61 9.01
N ARG A 111 -11.73 -6.70 8.35
CA ARG A 111 -13.09 -6.98 7.85
C ARG A 111 -13.11 -8.14 6.85
N GLN A 112 -12.13 -8.23 5.97
CA GLN A 112 -12.02 -9.35 5.03
C GLN A 112 -11.74 -10.67 5.76
N ALA A 113 -10.80 -10.67 6.72
CA ALA A 113 -10.45 -11.85 7.52
C ALA A 113 -11.66 -12.40 8.28
N ILE A 114 -12.43 -11.53 8.94
CA ILE A 114 -13.65 -11.92 9.67
C ILE A 114 -14.67 -12.57 8.73
N ARG A 115 -14.96 -11.95 7.58
CA ARG A 115 -15.89 -12.50 6.59
C ARG A 115 -15.47 -13.89 6.09
N LEU A 116 -14.18 -14.11 5.87
CA LEU A 116 -13.65 -15.41 5.45
C LEU A 116 -13.74 -16.45 6.58
N ALA A 117 -13.42 -16.04 7.81
CA ALA A 117 -13.47 -16.88 9.00
C ALA A 117 -14.91 -17.35 9.28
N GLN A 118 -15.90 -16.46 9.18
CA GLN A 118 -17.33 -16.82 9.31
C GLN A 118 -17.75 -17.91 8.34
N ARG A 119 -17.30 -17.84 7.07
CA ARG A 119 -17.67 -18.84 6.05
C ARG A 119 -16.98 -20.19 6.24
N ARG A 120 -15.83 -20.21 6.91
CA ARG A 120 -14.99 -21.41 7.08
C ARG A 120 -15.02 -22.01 8.47
N ASP A 121 -15.80 -21.44 9.36
CA ASP A 121 -15.81 -21.78 10.79
C ASP A 121 -14.39 -21.75 11.38
N ARG A 122 -13.74 -20.60 11.20
CA ARG A 122 -12.38 -20.36 11.67
C ARG A 122 -12.35 -19.16 12.61
N MET A 123 -11.23 -19.00 13.31
CA MET A 123 -10.98 -17.86 14.17
C MET A 123 -10.01 -16.87 13.51
N VAL A 124 -10.12 -15.62 13.93
CA VAL A 124 -9.17 -14.53 13.63
C VAL A 124 -8.69 -13.97 14.95
N ALA A 125 -7.39 -13.75 15.07
CA ALA A 125 -6.85 -12.99 16.19
C ALA A 125 -6.46 -11.58 15.76
N THR A 126 -6.78 -10.61 16.59
CA THR A 126 -6.29 -9.25 16.50
C THR A 126 -5.35 -8.99 17.67
N LEU A 127 -4.09 -8.69 17.37
CA LEU A 127 -3.07 -8.36 18.36
C LEU A 127 -2.70 -6.89 18.21
N LEU A 128 -2.78 -6.11 19.28
CA LEU A 128 -2.20 -4.77 19.36
C LEU A 128 -0.90 -4.83 20.14
N VAL A 129 0.14 -4.30 19.55
CA VAL A 129 1.51 -4.26 20.10
C VAL A 129 1.90 -2.80 20.26
N ARG A 130 2.17 -2.36 21.48
CA ARG A 130 2.65 -1.01 21.77
C ARG A 130 4.00 -1.09 22.44
N LEU A 131 4.94 -0.31 21.92
CA LEU A 131 6.27 -0.19 22.51
C LEU A 131 6.18 0.55 23.85
N ASP A 132 6.73 -0.04 24.89
CA ASP A 132 6.72 0.57 26.20
C ASP A 132 7.77 1.69 26.27
N ASP A 133 7.41 2.82 26.88
CA ASP A 133 8.26 3.98 27.12
C ASP A 133 8.95 4.57 25.87
N PHE A 134 8.39 4.33 24.66
CA PHE A 134 8.95 4.79 23.39
C PHE A 134 9.07 6.32 23.30
N ARG A 135 8.15 7.05 23.90
CA ARG A 135 8.22 8.52 23.99
C ARG A 135 9.47 8.98 24.74
N GLN A 136 9.74 8.40 25.92
CA GLN A 136 10.93 8.72 26.70
C GLN A 136 12.23 8.39 25.97
N LEU A 137 12.20 7.31 25.16
CA LEU A 137 13.31 6.95 24.29
C LEU A 137 13.55 8.03 23.23
N ASN A 138 12.50 8.53 22.57
CA ASN A 138 12.60 9.63 21.61
C ASN A 138 13.12 10.91 22.24
N ASP A 139 12.64 11.25 23.45
CA ASP A 139 13.10 12.43 24.18
C ASP A 139 14.60 12.34 24.55
N THR A 140 15.11 11.13 24.74
CA THR A 140 16.52 10.88 25.11
C THR A 140 17.46 10.75 23.89
N LEU A 141 17.02 10.09 22.82
CA LEU A 141 17.86 9.72 21.67
C LEU A 141 17.59 10.56 20.43
N GLY A 142 16.52 11.35 20.42
CA GLY A 142 16.04 12.12 19.29
C GLY A 142 15.16 11.31 18.33
N HIS A 143 14.31 12.01 17.58
CA HIS A 143 13.33 11.40 16.67
C HIS A 143 13.97 10.54 15.58
N GLY A 144 15.15 10.91 15.05
CA GLY A 144 15.84 10.11 14.04
C GLY A 144 16.23 8.72 14.52
N ALA A 145 16.61 8.58 15.80
CA ALA A 145 16.91 7.29 16.41
C ALA A 145 15.63 6.47 16.62
N GLY A 146 14.53 7.12 17.04
CA GLY A 146 13.22 6.49 17.14
C GLY A 146 12.70 5.98 15.80
N ASP A 147 12.86 6.75 14.72
CA ASP A 147 12.47 6.35 13.38
C ASP A 147 13.25 5.12 12.89
N ALA A 148 14.57 5.09 13.13
CA ALA A 148 15.39 3.92 12.80
C ALA A 148 14.94 2.69 13.59
N LEU A 149 14.62 2.88 14.87
CA LEU A 149 14.12 1.82 15.74
C LEU A 149 12.76 1.27 15.27
N LEU A 150 11.82 2.15 14.90
CA LEU A 150 10.51 1.74 14.37
C LEU A 150 10.64 0.93 13.07
N ARG A 151 11.60 1.27 12.18
CA ARG A 151 11.86 0.47 10.98
C ARG A 151 12.39 -0.92 11.34
N GLU A 152 13.30 -1.01 12.30
CA GLU A 152 13.82 -2.31 12.74
C GLU A 152 12.74 -3.14 13.45
N VAL A 153 11.91 -2.53 14.30
CA VAL A 153 10.74 -3.18 14.91
C VAL A 153 9.81 -3.74 13.83
N ALA A 154 9.47 -2.93 12.82
CA ALA A 154 8.63 -3.36 11.70
C ALA A 154 9.20 -4.59 10.97
N GLN A 155 10.51 -4.61 10.70
CA GLN A 155 11.19 -5.73 10.05
C GLN A 155 11.16 -7.00 10.92
N ARG A 156 11.43 -6.89 12.22
CA ARG A 156 11.40 -8.04 13.13
C ARG A 156 9.99 -8.62 13.29
N LEU A 157 8.98 -7.75 13.44
CA LEU A 157 7.59 -8.20 13.52
C LEU A 157 7.13 -8.85 12.21
N ALA A 158 7.54 -8.31 11.05
CA ALA A 158 7.23 -8.90 9.74
C ALA A 158 7.79 -10.33 9.57
N ALA A 159 8.96 -10.61 10.15
CA ALA A 159 9.55 -11.94 10.14
C ALA A 159 8.79 -12.97 11.03
N CYS A 160 7.94 -12.50 11.95
CA CYS A 160 7.16 -13.36 12.84
C CYS A 160 5.81 -13.77 12.27
N VAL A 161 5.30 -13.11 11.23
CA VAL A 161 3.97 -13.31 10.66
C VAL A 161 4.04 -13.98 9.30
N ARG A 162 2.98 -14.70 8.92
CA ARG A 162 2.88 -15.37 7.63
C ARG A 162 2.40 -14.40 6.55
N LYS A 163 2.61 -14.73 5.29
CA LYS A 163 2.12 -13.95 4.15
C LYS A 163 0.58 -13.76 4.14
N ALA A 164 -0.16 -14.69 4.74
CA ALA A 164 -1.61 -14.62 4.88
C ALA A 164 -2.06 -13.69 6.01
N ASP A 165 -1.19 -13.41 6.97
CA ASP A 165 -1.46 -12.50 8.08
C ASP A 165 -1.23 -11.04 7.65
N THR A 166 -1.73 -10.12 8.43
CA THR A 166 -1.51 -8.69 8.20
C THR A 166 -0.76 -8.10 9.38
N LEU A 167 0.41 -7.49 9.11
CA LEU A 167 1.08 -6.60 10.05
C LEU A 167 0.86 -5.16 9.56
N ALA A 168 0.47 -4.28 10.47
CA ALA A 168 0.23 -2.87 10.19
C ALA A 168 0.87 -1.98 11.26
N ARG A 169 1.20 -0.74 10.90
CA ARG A 169 1.48 0.31 11.87
C ARG A 169 0.21 1.13 12.09
N ALA A 170 -0.38 1.00 13.28
CA ALA A 170 -1.69 1.56 13.61
C ALA A 170 -1.60 2.95 14.27
N GLY A 171 -0.42 3.31 14.80
CA GLY A 171 -0.16 4.57 15.49
C GLY A 171 1.34 4.91 15.52
N ALA A 172 1.72 5.90 16.33
CA ALA A 172 3.10 6.39 16.42
C ALA A 172 4.08 5.30 16.86
N ASP A 173 3.73 4.57 17.91
CA ASP A 173 4.48 3.50 18.57
C ASP A 173 3.67 2.19 18.63
N GLU A 174 2.61 2.10 17.82
CA GLU A 174 1.64 1.02 17.85
C GLU A 174 1.62 0.24 16.55
N PHE A 175 1.74 -1.09 16.68
CA PHE A 175 1.59 -2.05 15.59
C PHE A 175 0.38 -2.93 15.85
N ALA A 176 -0.22 -3.40 14.77
CA ALA A 176 -1.34 -4.34 14.84
C ALA A 176 -1.06 -5.55 13.96
N VAL A 177 -1.41 -6.72 14.46
CA VAL A 177 -1.32 -7.99 13.70
C VAL A 177 -2.69 -8.62 13.62
N VAL A 178 -3.11 -8.98 12.40
CA VAL A 178 -4.29 -9.81 12.16
C VAL A 178 -3.81 -11.19 11.74
N VAL A 179 -4.04 -12.18 12.58
CA VAL A 179 -3.71 -13.59 12.31
C VAL A 179 -4.95 -14.30 11.81
N CYS A 180 -4.87 -14.83 10.60
CA CYS A 180 -6.01 -15.42 9.89
C CYS A 180 -6.03 -16.94 10.00
N ASP A 181 -7.22 -17.51 9.78
CA ASP A 181 -7.44 -18.96 9.61
C ASP A 181 -6.93 -19.81 10.78
N LEU A 182 -7.12 -19.31 12.01
CA LEU A 182 -6.76 -20.04 13.22
C LEU A 182 -7.75 -21.17 13.50
N LYS A 183 -7.23 -22.32 13.94
CA LYS A 183 -8.03 -23.48 14.37
C LYS A 183 -8.36 -23.39 15.85
N ASP A 184 -7.42 -22.95 16.64
CA ASP A 184 -7.59 -22.80 18.07
C ASP A 184 -6.81 -21.58 18.63
N LYS A 185 -7.01 -21.32 19.91
CA LYS A 185 -6.39 -20.20 20.62
C LYS A 185 -4.89 -20.43 20.86
N ALA A 186 -4.43 -21.67 20.93
CA ALA A 186 -3.01 -21.98 21.16
C ALA A 186 -2.16 -21.49 19.98
N ASP A 187 -2.68 -21.60 18.75
CA ASP A 187 -2.02 -21.08 17.56
C ASP A 187 -1.72 -19.56 17.69
N CYS A 188 -2.69 -18.80 18.20
CA CYS A 188 -2.51 -17.37 18.44
C CYS A 188 -1.46 -17.07 19.50
N ARG A 189 -1.43 -17.87 20.57
CA ARG A 189 -0.43 -17.71 21.65
C ARG A 189 0.99 -17.84 21.13
N VAL A 190 1.23 -18.84 20.27
CA VAL A 190 2.54 -19.04 19.63
C VAL A 190 2.98 -17.79 18.82
N VAL A 191 2.05 -17.16 18.10
CA VAL A 191 2.36 -15.92 17.35
C VAL A 191 2.67 -14.79 18.32
N ALA A 192 1.85 -14.59 19.36
CA ALA A 192 2.05 -13.53 20.34
C ALA A 192 3.40 -13.66 21.07
N GLU A 193 3.77 -14.88 21.46
CA GLU A 193 5.07 -15.17 22.10
C GLU A 193 6.25 -14.90 21.15
N LYS A 194 6.15 -15.26 19.87
CA LYS A 194 7.16 -14.93 18.86
C LYS A 194 7.35 -13.44 18.69
N LEU A 195 6.26 -12.68 18.63
CA LEU A 195 6.33 -11.22 18.55
C LEU A 195 7.02 -10.62 19.79
N GLN A 196 6.67 -11.07 20.97
CA GLN A 196 7.27 -10.61 22.20
C GLN A 196 8.77 -10.93 22.28
N GLN A 197 9.17 -12.15 21.91
CA GLN A 197 10.57 -12.58 21.86
C GLN A 197 11.39 -11.76 20.86
N ALA A 198 10.84 -11.50 19.67
CA ALA A 198 11.50 -10.69 18.65
C ALA A 198 11.76 -9.25 19.11
N LEU A 199 10.87 -8.70 19.94
CA LEU A 199 11.02 -7.36 20.51
C LEU A 199 11.93 -7.33 21.75
N ALA A 200 12.02 -8.41 22.52
CA ALA A 200 12.92 -8.52 23.66
C ALA A 200 14.42 -8.61 23.25
N ALA A 201 14.71 -9.00 22.02
CA ALA A 201 16.05 -9.05 21.50
C ALA A 201 16.66 -7.64 21.38
N GLU A 202 17.98 -7.53 21.57
CA GLU A 202 18.72 -6.27 21.52
C GLU A 202 18.57 -5.58 20.15
N PHE A 203 18.25 -4.29 20.15
CA PHE A 203 18.20 -3.43 18.98
C PHE A 203 19.51 -2.64 18.83
N ARG A 204 19.92 -2.40 17.59
CA ARG A 204 21.08 -1.57 17.27
C ARG A 204 20.67 -0.32 16.52
N VAL A 205 20.82 0.83 17.15
CA VAL A 205 20.54 2.13 16.53
C VAL A 205 21.83 2.94 16.52
N GLY A 206 22.47 3.01 15.35
CA GLY A 206 23.83 3.53 15.24
C GLY A 206 24.81 2.72 16.09
N ASN A 207 25.54 3.38 16.97
CA ASN A 207 26.51 2.72 17.88
C ASN A 207 25.88 2.31 19.22
N ARG A 208 24.59 2.47 19.42
CA ARG A 208 23.92 2.17 20.68
C ARG A 208 23.19 0.83 20.63
N ARG A 209 23.21 0.12 21.72
CA ARG A 209 22.43 -1.10 21.95
C ARG A 209 21.27 -0.77 22.88
N LEU A 210 20.08 -1.13 22.49
CA LEU A 210 18.84 -0.82 23.19
C LEU A 210 18.03 -2.09 23.43
N ARG A 211 17.34 -2.16 24.54
CA ARG A 211 16.31 -3.18 24.77
C ARG A 211 14.98 -2.48 24.84
N LEU A 212 14.02 -3.02 24.11
CA LEU A 212 12.65 -2.55 24.12
C LEU A 212 11.77 -3.56 24.84
N ALA A 213 10.82 -3.04 25.58
CA ALA A 213 9.68 -3.80 26.04
C ALA A 213 8.46 -3.45 25.20
N ALA A 214 7.54 -4.39 25.07
CA ALA A 214 6.28 -4.16 24.41
C ALA A 214 5.13 -4.84 25.15
N SER A 215 4.04 -4.14 25.30
CA SER A 215 2.79 -4.66 25.82
C SER A 215 1.89 -5.10 24.67
N ILE A 216 1.40 -6.33 24.73
CA ILE A 216 0.61 -6.95 23.67
C ILE A 216 -0.77 -7.33 24.21
N GLY A 217 -1.81 -6.81 23.57
CA GLY A 217 -3.20 -7.18 23.83
C GLY A 217 -3.77 -8.00 22.70
N VAL A 218 -4.52 -9.03 23.03
CA VAL A 218 -5.07 -10.00 22.06
C VAL A 218 -6.57 -10.14 22.24
N SER A 219 -7.30 -10.10 21.14
CA SER A 219 -8.72 -10.45 21.03
C SER A 219 -8.97 -11.47 19.92
N LEU A 220 -10.00 -12.30 20.07
CA LEU A 220 -10.30 -13.42 19.19
C LEU A 220 -11.72 -13.30 18.62
N PHE A 221 -11.85 -13.36 17.31
CA PHE A 221 -13.12 -13.59 16.65
C PHE A 221 -13.44 -15.10 16.67
N PRO A 222 -14.69 -15.53 16.96
CA PRO A 222 -15.86 -14.72 17.31
C PRO A 222 -16.01 -14.46 18.82
N ALA A 223 -15.18 -15.04 19.66
CA ALA A 223 -15.37 -15.08 21.12
C ALA A 223 -15.33 -13.69 21.80
N ASP A 224 -14.42 -12.82 21.34
CA ASP A 224 -14.16 -11.52 21.93
C ASP A 224 -14.73 -10.34 21.10
N GLY A 225 -15.52 -10.63 20.04
CA GLY A 225 -16.16 -9.61 19.22
C GLY A 225 -16.64 -10.13 17.88
N GLY A 226 -17.76 -9.56 17.38
CA GLY A 226 -18.38 -9.95 16.11
C GLY A 226 -17.89 -9.17 14.90
N ASP A 227 -17.18 -8.07 15.11
CA ASP A 227 -16.68 -7.18 14.07
C ASP A 227 -15.27 -6.65 14.37
N GLY A 228 -14.67 -5.98 13.37
CA GLY A 228 -13.29 -5.50 13.48
C GLY A 228 -13.11 -4.40 14.53
N GLU A 229 -14.11 -3.55 14.72
CA GLU A 229 -14.06 -2.47 15.69
C GLU A 229 -14.10 -3.00 17.13
N ALA A 230 -14.98 -3.97 17.41
CA ALA A 230 -15.05 -4.64 18.72
C ALA A 230 -13.74 -5.37 19.01
N LEU A 231 -13.17 -6.08 18.05
CA LEU A 231 -11.91 -6.78 18.23
C LEU A 231 -10.76 -5.80 18.54
N LEU A 232 -10.64 -4.70 17.81
CA LEU A 232 -9.61 -3.71 18.06
C LEU A 232 -9.76 -3.04 19.45
N ARG A 233 -10.99 -2.67 19.84
CA ARG A 233 -11.25 -2.14 21.18
C ARG A 233 -10.88 -3.14 22.28
N ASN A 234 -11.22 -4.40 22.11
CA ASN A 234 -10.98 -5.43 23.12
C ASN A 234 -9.49 -5.82 23.18
N ALA A 235 -8.78 -5.81 22.06
CA ALA A 235 -7.33 -5.95 22.05
C ALA A 235 -6.64 -4.74 22.74
N ASP A 236 -7.13 -3.52 22.54
CA ASP A 236 -6.61 -2.33 23.24
C ASP A 236 -6.82 -2.42 24.74
N ALA A 237 -8.01 -2.81 25.20
CA ALA A 237 -8.30 -3.03 26.61
C ALA A 237 -7.38 -4.09 27.22
N ALA A 238 -7.11 -5.19 26.52
CA ALA A 238 -6.18 -6.23 26.97
C ALA A 238 -4.73 -5.70 27.04
N MET A 239 -4.30 -4.90 26.05
CA MET A 239 -2.99 -4.27 26.01
C MET A 239 -2.82 -3.26 27.17
N TYR A 240 -3.85 -2.48 27.47
CA TYR A 240 -3.83 -1.56 28.62
C TYR A 240 -3.64 -2.33 29.94
N ARG A 241 -4.34 -3.44 30.13
CA ARG A 241 -4.13 -4.32 31.29
C ARG A 241 -2.69 -4.89 31.35
N ALA A 242 -2.11 -5.22 30.19
CA ALA A 242 -0.70 -5.64 30.14
C ALA A 242 0.23 -4.53 30.68
N LYS A 243 -0.05 -3.26 30.38
CA LYS A 243 0.71 -2.13 30.91
C LYS A 243 0.56 -1.94 32.41
N GLU A 244 -0.68 -2.03 32.92
CA GLU A 244 -0.96 -1.90 34.39
C GLU A 244 -0.30 -3.00 35.21
N LEU A 245 -0.22 -4.23 34.67
CA LEU A 245 0.34 -5.39 35.36
C LEU A 245 1.88 -5.52 35.21
N GLY A 246 2.57 -4.46 34.84
CA GLY A 246 4.04 -4.41 34.82
C GLY A 246 4.68 -4.37 33.46
N ARG A 247 3.91 -4.13 32.38
CA ARG A 247 4.41 -4.05 30.98
C ARG A 247 5.06 -5.34 30.48
N ASN A 248 5.66 -5.30 29.30
CA ASN A 248 6.43 -6.40 28.71
C ASN A 248 5.76 -7.77 28.76
N GLN A 249 4.48 -7.84 28.45
CA GLN A 249 3.69 -9.06 28.53
C GLN A 249 2.56 -9.11 27.51
N VAL A 250 2.06 -10.33 27.28
CA VAL A 250 0.89 -10.61 26.47
C VAL A 250 -0.34 -10.80 27.34
N ARG A 251 -1.44 -10.14 27.01
CA ARG A 251 -2.75 -10.35 27.65
C ARG A 251 -3.81 -10.63 26.63
N PHE A 252 -4.64 -11.63 26.93
CA PHE A 252 -5.84 -11.93 26.17
C PHE A 252 -7.04 -11.23 26.78
N PHE A 253 -7.93 -10.71 25.96
CA PHE A 253 -9.17 -10.11 26.43
C PHE A 253 -10.01 -11.10 27.24
N GLY A 254 -10.72 -10.62 28.28
CA GLY A 254 -11.57 -11.46 29.14
C GLY A 254 -10.84 -12.37 30.14
N ARG A 255 -9.51 -12.22 30.29
CA ARG A 255 -8.71 -13.04 31.23
C ARG A 255 -7.74 -12.23 32.05
#